data_b2d6f93d6bd49515d2c565102939282c
#
_entry.id   b2d6f93d6bd49515d2c565102939282c
#
_cell.length_a   1.000
_cell.length_b   1.000
_cell.length_c   1.000
_cell.angle_alpha   90.00
_cell.angle_beta   90.00
_cell.angle_gamma   90.00
#
_symmetry.space_group_name_H-M   'P 1'
#
loop_
_entity.id
_entity.type
_entity.pdbx_description
1 polymer ?
#
loop_
_entity_poly.entity_id
_entity_poly.type
_entity_poly.pdbx_seq_one_letter_code
_entity_poly.pdbx_strand_id
1 'polypeptide(L)'
;LKKSLVALSSVLAFSLLGAFPILADQTNQFPDLKNHWAKETVTTAVNHKYVDGYSDGTFRPENYVTGAEFIKMVVTASGLKVEGMTEGSQWFVPYVKAAVEKGLVREESVTNEFLQNPLTRLEMAKVSVRATDPLLQQKHVSINDQGAMYTASSKGLIQGMFGGELAPDGSTTRAQSVTIIERILTLNEGGKLPVDKTAVGQAELQLKRTNIFSMIPAFGGKINTGKEWTPDKLAYASADGKYKGEIDQVIAIDMEDPNDPHRHLLGDIDTLHWFDRTERSGKLMPLVKDYPKSYVILVQSHTVFNNDPESYPGRYGLGMTFSGFESPNMEAFKAGELNSLATLFRDKFGDTAAFILPKEGTVATRGVDIAVSLPAKPPVSIATKVIVSTQRALE
;
A
#
# COMPACT_ATOMS: atom_id res chain seq x y z
N LEU A 1 26.07 -2.32 88.73
CA LEU A 1 26.15 -3.78 88.59
C LEU A 1 25.57 -4.23 87.29
N LYS A 2 26.36 -4.71 86.44
CA LYS A 2 26.33 -5.73 85.39
C LYS A 2 27.11 -5.26 84.19
N LYS A 3 28.23 -5.89 84.00
CA LYS A 3 29.12 -5.78 82.83
C LYS A 3 28.45 -6.45 81.66
N SER A 4 28.47 -5.83 80.53
CA SER A 4 28.15 -6.48 79.24
C SER A 4 29.40 -6.48 78.37
N LEU A 5 29.83 -7.66 78.00
CA LEU A 5 30.90 -7.95 77.06
C LEU A 5 30.44 -7.50 75.62
N VAL A 6 31.30 -6.77 74.96
CA VAL A 6 31.18 -6.51 73.50
C VAL A 6 32.09 -7.56 72.85
N ALA A 7 31.45 -8.46 72.09
CA ALA A 7 32.15 -9.39 71.21
C ALA A 7 32.36 -8.71 69.85
N LEU A 8 33.63 -8.58 69.46
CA LEU A 8 34.07 -8.06 68.16
C LEU A 8 34.02 -9.20 67.15
N SER A 9 33.01 -9.21 66.28
CA SER A 9 32.96 -10.14 65.15
C SER A 9 33.54 -9.46 63.89
N SER A 10 34.74 -9.88 63.50
CA SER A 10 35.38 -9.51 62.26
C SER A 10 34.68 -10.23 61.08
N VAL A 11 33.90 -9.48 60.26
CA VAL A 11 33.35 -9.95 59.01
C VAL A 11 34.41 -9.77 57.93
N LEU A 12 34.98 -10.87 57.44
CA LEU A 12 35.75 -10.90 56.22
C LEU A 12 34.77 -10.70 55.04
N ALA A 13 34.83 -9.54 54.43
CA ALA A 13 34.14 -9.32 53.14
C ALA A 13 34.95 -9.98 52.03
N PHE A 14 34.49 -11.13 51.54
CA PHE A 14 34.95 -11.74 50.30
C PHE A 14 34.32 -10.95 49.13
N SER A 15 35.10 -10.06 48.52
CA SER A 15 34.73 -9.41 47.28
C SER A 15 34.86 -10.41 46.12
N LEU A 16 33.77 -11.10 45.81
CA LEU A 16 33.57 -11.76 44.51
C LEU A 16 33.44 -10.68 43.45
N LEU A 17 34.53 -10.29 42.82
CA LEU A 17 34.54 -9.65 41.52
C LEU A 17 34.04 -10.68 40.51
N GLY A 18 32.71 -10.78 40.40
CA GLY A 18 32.08 -11.41 39.25
C GLY A 18 32.46 -10.63 38.01
N ALA A 19 33.30 -11.19 37.15
CA ALA A 19 33.49 -10.71 35.82
C ALA A 19 32.13 -10.83 35.09
N PHE A 20 31.38 -9.73 35.05
CA PHE A 20 30.29 -9.60 34.06
C PHE A 20 30.97 -9.70 32.72
N PRO A 21 30.55 -10.62 31.84
CA PRO A 21 30.99 -10.55 30.47
C PRO A 21 30.57 -9.18 29.95
N ILE A 22 31.54 -8.36 29.60
CA ILE A 22 31.32 -7.16 28.81
C ILE A 22 30.64 -7.69 27.53
N LEU A 23 29.36 -7.46 27.39
CA LEU A 23 28.68 -7.60 26.13
C LEU A 23 29.43 -6.67 25.20
N ALA A 24 30.38 -7.23 24.46
CA ALA A 24 31.06 -6.48 23.38
C ALA A 24 29.98 -5.88 22.53
N ASP A 25 30.05 -4.58 22.32
CA ASP A 25 29.17 -3.82 21.48
C ASP A 25 29.19 -4.43 20.06
N GLN A 26 28.18 -5.25 19.74
CA GLN A 26 28.05 -5.94 18.44
C GLN A 26 27.75 -4.96 17.31
N THR A 27 27.69 -3.67 17.60
CA THR A 27 27.33 -2.62 16.64
C THR A 27 28.38 -2.38 15.54
N ASN A 28 29.58 -2.98 15.64
CA ASN A 28 30.66 -2.87 14.66
C ASN A 28 31.06 -4.20 14.00
N GLN A 29 30.18 -5.19 14.05
CA GLN A 29 30.51 -6.55 13.58
C GLN A 29 30.84 -6.62 12.07
N PHE A 30 30.18 -5.76 11.24
CA PHE A 30 30.35 -5.79 9.77
C PHE A 30 30.82 -4.43 9.26
N PRO A 31 32.07 -4.31 8.75
CA PRO A 31 32.61 -3.04 8.26
C PRO A 31 31.79 -2.40 7.13
N ASP A 32 31.21 -3.23 6.28
CA ASP A 32 30.39 -2.84 5.12
C ASP A 32 28.98 -2.31 5.52
N LEU A 33 28.62 -2.43 6.78
CA LEU A 33 27.38 -1.82 7.32
C LEU A 33 27.60 -0.48 8.03
N LYS A 34 28.83 0.03 8.12
CA LYS A 34 29.15 1.21 8.95
C LYS A 34 28.24 2.41 8.71
N ASN A 35 27.90 2.70 7.45
CA ASN A 35 27.02 3.80 7.04
C ASN A 35 25.80 3.30 6.25
N HIS A 36 25.48 2.03 6.36
CA HIS A 36 24.39 1.42 5.61
C HIS A 36 23.07 1.59 6.34
N TRP A 37 22.00 1.92 5.61
CA TRP A 37 20.65 2.14 6.15
C TRP A 37 20.11 0.95 6.95
N ALA A 38 20.48 -0.29 6.58
CA ALA A 38 20.00 -1.51 7.24
C ALA A 38 20.86 -1.95 8.42
N LYS A 39 21.86 -1.17 8.87
CA LYS A 39 22.79 -1.57 9.94
C LYS A 39 22.08 -2.08 11.19
N GLU A 40 21.12 -1.31 11.69
CA GLU A 40 20.40 -1.67 12.93
C GLU A 40 19.57 -2.94 12.73
N THR A 41 18.85 -3.03 11.61
CA THR A 41 18.01 -4.19 11.30
C THR A 41 18.85 -5.46 11.13
N VAL A 42 19.99 -5.37 10.45
CA VAL A 42 20.92 -6.52 10.31
C VAL A 42 21.49 -6.94 11.68
N THR A 43 21.84 -5.98 12.52
CA THR A 43 22.30 -6.28 13.90
C THR A 43 21.24 -7.06 14.66
N THR A 44 19.97 -6.64 14.58
CA THR A 44 18.84 -7.34 15.20
C THR A 44 18.69 -8.75 14.66
N ALA A 45 18.75 -8.92 13.35
CA ALA A 45 18.62 -10.21 12.68
C ALA A 45 19.70 -11.22 13.06
N VAL A 46 20.94 -10.76 13.20
CA VAL A 46 22.05 -11.58 13.68
C VAL A 46 21.82 -11.99 15.14
N ASN A 47 21.33 -11.09 15.98
CA ASN A 47 20.95 -11.42 17.36
C ASN A 47 19.79 -12.43 17.44
N HIS A 48 18.86 -12.39 16.49
CA HIS A 48 17.79 -13.38 16.30
C HIS A 48 18.29 -14.71 15.69
N LYS A 49 19.57 -14.78 15.27
CA LYS A 49 20.26 -16.01 14.81
C LYS A 49 19.65 -16.70 13.60
N TYR A 50 18.98 -15.95 12.72
CA TYR A 50 18.48 -16.50 11.45
C TYR A 50 19.35 -16.10 10.25
N VAL A 51 20.30 -15.21 10.46
CA VAL A 51 21.27 -14.78 9.45
C VAL A 51 22.64 -14.54 10.10
N ASP A 52 23.70 -14.88 9.38
CA ASP A 52 25.09 -14.66 9.77
C ASP A 52 25.83 -13.84 8.71
N GLY A 53 26.98 -13.26 9.06
CA GLY A 53 27.94 -12.70 8.11
C GLY A 53 28.70 -13.77 7.34
N TYR A 54 29.50 -13.33 6.39
CA TYR A 54 30.41 -14.18 5.65
C TYR A 54 31.71 -14.41 6.43
N SER A 55 32.46 -15.44 6.05
CA SER A 55 33.72 -15.81 6.70
C SER A 55 34.83 -14.75 6.62
N ASP A 56 34.70 -13.80 5.69
CA ASP A 56 35.58 -12.63 5.54
C ASP A 56 35.22 -11.46 6.48
N GLY A 57 34.23 -11.62 7.33
CA GLY A 57 33.76 -10.59 8.26
C GLY A 57 32.82 -9.54 7.63
N THR A 58 32.34 -9.73 6.41
CA THR A 58 31.37 -8.84 5.77
C THR A 58 29.95 -9.38 5.87
N PHE A 59 28.95 -8.51 5.69
CA PHE A 59 27.53 -8.89 5.57
C PHE A 59 27.06 -8.96 4.12
N ARG A 60 27.64 -8.16 3.24
CA ARG A 60 27.30 -7.98 1.84
C ARG A 60 25.83 -7.57 1.62
N PRO A 61 25.41 -6.42 2.16
CA PRO A 61 24.01 -5.99 2.20
C PRO A 61 23.37 -5.86 0.82
N GLU A 62 24.13 -5.46 -0.18
CA GLU A 62 23.66 -5.21 -1.56
C GLU A 62 23.68 -6.47 -2.45
N ASN A 63 24.21 -7.60 -1.95
CA ASN A 63 24.12 -8.84 -2.72
C ASN A 63 22.67 -9.29 -2.83
N TYR A 64 22.27 -9.77 -4.00
CA TYR A 64 20.98 -10.39 -4.19
C TYR A 64 20.89 -11.72 -3.45
N VAL A 65 19.69 -12.08 -3.01
CA VAL A 65 19.40 -13.37 -2.40
C VAL A 65 18.55 -14.21 -3.34
N THR A 66 18.77 -15.52 -3.28
CA THR A 66 17.94 -16.48 -3.98
C THR A 66 16.68 -16.84 -3.18
N GLY A 67 15.67 -17.42 -3.83
CA GLY A 67 14.48 -17.92 -3.13
C GLY A 67 14.85 -18.96 -2.07
N ALA A 68 15.82 -19.84 -2.32
CA ALA A 68 16.29 -20.81 -1.34
C ALA A 68 16.88 -20.15 -0.08
N GLU A 69 17.71 -19.12 -0.25
CA GLU A 69 18.30 -18.37 0.87
C GLU A 69 17.24 -17.61 1.67
N PHE A 70 16.29 -16.98 0.98
CA PHE A 70 15.18 -16.26 1.65
C PHE A 70 14.29 -17.21 2.45
N ILE A 71 13.92 -18.36 1.87
CA ILE A 71 13.15 -19.39 2.57
C ILE A 71 13.87 -19.89 3.82
N LYS A 72 15.17 -20.18 3.74
CA LYS A 72 15.97 -20.54 4.94
C LYS A 72 15.84 -19.48 6.03
N MET A 73 16.04 -18.22 5.68
CA MET A 73 15.97 -17.12 6.65
C MET A 73 14.57 -17.01 7.27
N VAL A 74 13.49 -17.00 6.47
CA VAL A 74 12.11 -16.90 6.98
C VAL A 74 11.74 -18.10 7.87
N VAL A 75 12.06 -19.32 7.45
CA VAL A 75 11.78 -20.56 8.21
C VAL A 75 12.50 -20.54 9.54
N THR A 76 13.80 -20.16 9.53
CA THR A 76 14.61 -20.08 10.77
C THR A 76 14.09 -18.98 11.70
N ALA A 77 13.82 -17.77 11.15
CA ALA A 77 13.29 -16.65 11.91
C ALA A 77 11.93 -16.95 12.55
N SER A 78 11.09 -17.71 11.83
CA SER A 78 9.76 -18.13 12.32
C SER A 78 9.83 -19.31 13.31
N GLY A 79 10.99 -19.83 13.63
CA GLY A 79 11.16 -20.97 14.56
C GLY A 79 10.52 -22.27 14.07
N LEU A 80 10.36 -22.45 12.77
CA LEU A 80 9.77 -23.67 12.22
C LEU A 80 10.72 -24.84 12.36
N LYS A 81 10.18 -26.02 12.68
CA LYS A 81 10.96 -27.24 12.76
C LYS A 81 11.47 -27.64 11.37
N VAL A 82 12.76 -27.87 11.27
CA VAL A 82 13.44 -28.30 10.04
C VAL A 82 13.97 -29.71 10.26
N GLU A 83 13.57 -30.66 9.42
CA GLU A 83 13.98 -32.06 9.50
C GLU A 83 14.71 -32.49 8.22
N GLY A 84 15.91 -32.98 8.35
CA GLY A 84 16.74 -33.47 7.24
C GLY A 84 18.13 -32.85 7.23
N MET A 85 18.90 -33.17 6.16
CA MET A 85 20.27 -32.64 5.99
C MET A 85 20.22 -31.20 5.50
N THR A 86 20.86 -30.30 6.24
CA THR A 86 20.95 -28.86 5.96
C THR A 86 22.33 -28.44 5.41
N GLU A 87 23.10 -29.40 4.92
CA GLU A 87 24.45 -29.22 4.34
C GLU A 87 24.53 -29.86 2.95
N GLY A 88 25.60 -29.54 2.21
CA GLY A 88 25.82 -30.03 0.85
C GLY A 88 24.97 -29.31 -0.20
N SER A 89 24.94 -29.85 -1.41
CA SER A 89 24.26 -29.21 -2.56
C SER A 89 22.74 -29.08 -2.43
N GLN A 90 22.12 -29.89 -1.59
CA GLN A 90 20.66 -29.89 -1.35
C GLN A 90 20.29 -29.31 0.03
N TRP A 91 21.14 -28.46 0.61
CA TRP A 91 20.97 -27.87 1.94
C TRP A 91 19.63 -27.19 2.15
N PHE A 92 19.01 -26.67 1.09
CA PHE A 92 17.75 -25.91 1.14
C PHE A 92 16.50 -26.80 1.23
N VAL A 93 16.59 -28.08 0.81
CA VAL A 93 15.42 -28.97 0.71
C VAL A 93 14.63 -29.08 2.02
N PRO A 94 15.22 -29.27 3.20
CA PRO A 94 14.48 -29.34 4.45
C PRO A 94 13.74 -28.03 4.80
N TYR A 95 14.34 -26.87 4.49
CA TYR A 95 13.74 -25.56 4.70
C TYR A 95 12.54 -25.34 3.76
N VAL A 96 12.69 -25.69 2.48
CA VAL A 96 11.62 -25.61 1.49
C VAL A 96 10.43 -26.51 1.91
N LYS A 97 10.72 -27.73 2.36
CA LYS A 97 9.69 -28.65 2.87
C LYS A 97 8.94 -28.01 4.04
N ALA A 98 9.62 -27.48 5.03
CA ALA A 98 9.01 -26.81 6.19
C ALA A 98 8.16 -25.60 5.76
N ALA A 99 8.63 -24.80 4.78
CA ALA A 99 7.91 -23.66 4.25
C ALA A 99 6.63 -24.07 3.50
N VAL A 100 6.65 -25.16 2.71
CA VAL A 100 5.49 -25.71 2.00
C VAL A 100 4.47 -26.27 2.99
N GLU A 101 4.92 -27.05 3.97
CA GLU A 101 4.06 -27.63 5.02
C GLU A 101 3.36 -26.54 5.83
N LYS A 102 4.07 -25.44 6.14
CA LYS A 102 3.50 -24.28 6.83
C LYS A 102 2.61 -23.42 5.92
N GLY A 103 2.70 -23.59 4.60
CA GLY A 103 1.95 -22.80 3.62
C GLY A 103 2.56 -21.40 3.34
N LEU A 104 3.84 -21.18 3.63
CA LEU A 104 4.57 -19.95 3.30
C LEU A 104 4.83 -19.84 1.79
N VAL A 105 5.05 -20.96 1.14
CA VAL A 105 5.14 -21.10 -0.31
C VAL A 105 4.20 -22.18 -0.80
N ARG A 106 3.81 -22.12 -2.06
CA ARG A 106 3.08 -23.18 -2.73
C ARG A 106 4.06 -24.12 -3.41
N GLU A 107 3.80 -25.43 -3.35
CA GLU A 107 4.69 -26.43 -3.93
C GLU A 107 4.92 -26.19 -5.44
N GLU A 108 3.87 -25.85 -6.16
CA GLU A 108 3.91 -25.52 -7.59
C GLU A 108 4.69 -24.24 -7.91
N SER A 109 4.95 -23.36 -6.91
CA SER A 109 5.77 -22.16 -7.06
C SER A 109 7.26 -22.42 -6.79
N VAL A 110 7.62 -23.60 -6.29
CA VAL A 110 9.01 -23.95 -5.97
C VAL A 110 9.67 -24.54 -7.21
N THR A 111 10.07 -23.63 -8.12
CA THR A 111 10.79 -24.00 -9.35
C THR A 111 12.31 -23.87 -9.15
N ASN A 112 13.09 -24.46 -10.07
CA ASN A 112 14.54 -24.25 -10.06
C ASN A 112 14.90 -22.78 -10.22
N GLU A 113 14.12 -22.02 -11.00
CA GLU A 113 14.31 -20.57 -11.18
C GLU A 113 14.11 -19.83 -9.86
N PHE A 114 13.01 -20.09 -9.16
CA PHE A 114 12.78 -19.51 -7.84
C PHE A 114 13.89 -19.84 -6.85
N LEU A 115 14.40 -21.07 -6.84
CA LEU A 115 15.39 -21.51 -5.86
C LEU A 115 16.80 -20.94 -6.11
N GLN A 116 17.17 -20.69 -7.37
CA GLN A 116 18.55 -20.40 -7.76
C GLN A 116 18.77 -18.97 -8.27
N ASN A 117 17.73 -18.33 -8.79
CA ASN A 117 17.84 -16.96 -9.28
C ASN A 117 17.62 -15.92 -8.15
N PRO A 118 18.05 -14.67 -8.35
CA PRO A 118 17.69 -13.58 -7.45
C PRO A 118 16.19 -13.49 -7.24
N LEU A 119 15.77 -13.53 -5.98
CA LEU A 119 14.37 -13.43 -5.57
C LEU A 119 13.77 -12.09 -5.97
N THR A 120 12.64 -12.10 -6.65
CA THR A 120 11.93 -10.87 -7.00
C THR A 120 11.17 -10.28 -5.80
N ARG A 121 10.87 -8.98 -5.87
CA ARG A 121 10.07 -8.31 -4.84
C ARG A 121 8.65 -8.88 -4.76
N LEU A 122 8.08 -9.34 -5.88
CA LEU A 122 6.77 -10.01 -5.90
C LEU A 122 6.81 -11.36 -5.18
N GLU A 123 7.82 -12.19 -5.46
CA GLU A 123 7.98 -13.48 -4.78
C GLU A 123 8.18 -13.29 -3.28
N MET A 124 9.01 -12.32 -2.89
CA MET A 124 9.19 -11.93 -1.50
C MET A 124 7.88 -11.47 -0.85
N ALA A 125 7.08 -10.64 -1.56
CA ALA A 125 5.75 -10.21 -1.08
C ALA A 125 4.83 -11.41 -0.83
N LYS A 126 4.76 -12.35 -1.79
CA LYS A 126 3.92 -13.56 -1.66
C LYS A 126 4.27 -14.41 -0.45
N VAL A 127 5.55 -14.60 -0.17
CA VAL A 127 6.00 -15.30 1.05
C VAL A 127 5.64 -14.51 2.29
N SER A 128 5.91 -13.20 2.30
CA SER A 128 5.72 -12.33 3.46
C SER A 128 4.25 -12.20 3.87
N VAL A 129 3.33 -12.05 2.92
CA VAL A 129 1.90 -11.96 3.24
C VAL A 129 1.38 -13.27 3.81
N ARG A 130 1.85 -14.42 3.30
CA ARG A 130 1.51 -15.74 3.87
C ARG A 130 2.11 -15.93 5.26
N ALA A 131 3.33 -15.46 5.48
CA ALA A 131 3.98 -15.55 6.79
C ALA A 131 3.25 -14.75 7.89
N THR A 132 2.44 -13.75 7.50
CA THR A 132 1.70 -12.87 8.42
C THR A 132 0.18 -13.06 8.39
N ASP A 133 -0.32 -14.05 7.65
CA ASP A 133 -1.76 -14.28 7.51
C ASP A 133 -2.09 -15.78 7.49
N PRO A 134 -2.61 -16.34 8.61
CA PRO A 134 -2.96 -17.75 8.69
C PRO A 134 -4.01 -18.21 7.65
N LEU A 135 -4.87 -17.30 7.18
CA LEU A 135 -5.84 -17.61 6.13
C LEU A 135 -5.14 -17.91 4.81
N LEU A 136 -4.15 -17.08 4.44
CA LEU A 136 -3.37 -17.26 3.22
C LEU A 136 -2.42 -18.48 3.26
N GLN A 137 -2.17 -19.06 4.44
CA GLN A 137 -1.42 -20.32 4.58
C GLN A 137 -2.23 -21.54 4.13
N GLN A 138 -3.56 -21.47 4.16
CA GLN A 138 -4.43 -22.59 3.78
C GLN A 138 -4.29 -22.90 2.28
N LYS A 139 -4.16 -24.18 1.93
CA LYS A 139 -3.87 -24.64 0.56
C LYS A 139 -4.87 -24.16 -0.50
N HIS A 140 -6.14 -24.07 -0.13
CA HIS A 140 -7.23 -23.67 -1.04
C HIS A 140 -7.39 -22.14 -1.17
N VAL A 141 -6.68 -21.36 -0.37
CA VAL A 141 -6.73 -19.89 -0.43
C VAL A 141 -5.61 -19.37 -1.33
N SER A 142 -5.98 -18.73 -2.40
CA SER A 142 -5.04 -18.11 -3.35
C SER A 142 -5.04 -16.58 -3.22
N ILE A 143 -3.95 -15.98 -3.60
CA ILE A 143 -3.81 -14.54 -3.77
C ILE A 143 -3.08 -14.30 -5.09
N ASN A 144 -3.61 -13.43 -5.94
CA ASN A 144 -2.94 -13.06 -7.18
C ASN A 144 -1.80 -12.05 -6.92
N ASP A 145 -1.04 -11.74 -7.95
CA ASP A 145 0.17 -10.93 -7.86
C ASP A 145 -0.12 -9.51 -7.35
N GLN A 146 -1.13 -8.86 -7.93
CA GLN A 146 -1.55 -7.52 -7.51
C GLN A 146 -2.07 -7.53 -6.06
N GLY A 147 -2.83 -8.55 -5.68
CA GLY A 147 -3.34 -8.73 -4.32
C GLY A 147 -2.21 -8.94 -3.31
N ALA A 148 -1.17 -9.70 -3.67
CA ALA A 148 0.00 -9.90 -2.81
C ALA A 148 0.76 -8.59 -2.60
N MET A 149 1.03 -7.83 -3.67
CA MET A 149 1.68 -6.52 -3.59
C MET A 149 0.86 -5.52 -2.77
N TYR A 150 -0.45 -5.43 -3.01
CA TYR A 150 -1.35 -4.56 -2.24
C TYR A 150 -1.39 -4.93 -0.76
N THR A 151 -1.52 -6.21 -0.43
CA THR A 151 -1.54 -6.68 0.95
C THR A 151 -0.21 -6.43 1.65
N ALA A 152 0.91 -6.70 0.99
CA ALA A 152 2.25 -6.46 1.52
C ALA A 152 2.49 -4.97 1.80
N SER A 153 2.11 -4.08 0.87
CA SER A 153 2.24 -2.63 1.04
C SER A 153 1.31 -2.11 2.13
N SER A 154 0.04 -2.54 2.15
CA SER A 154 -0.95 -2.11 3.15
C SER A 154 -0.60 -2.54 4.57
N LYS A 155 0.09 -3.67 4.73
CA LYS A 155 0.62 -4.12 6.04
C LYS A 155 1.96 -3.47 6.40
N GLY A 156 2.57 -2.65 5.53
CA GLY A 156 3.89 -2.07 5.73
C GLY A 156 5.04 -3.06 5.57
N LEU A 157 4.78 -4.28 5.10
CA LEU A 157 5.82 -5.28 4.82
C LEU A 157 6.75 -4.81 3.70
N ILE A 158 6.19 -4.26 2.62
CA ILE A 158 6.93 -3.67 1.51
C ILE A 158 6.64 -2.16 1.46
N GLN A 159 7.68 -1.37 1.31
CA GLN A 159 7.62 0.06 1.00
C GLN A 159 7.97 0.27 -0.47
N GLY A 160 7.50 1.37 -1.06
CA GLY A 160 7.87 1.76 -2.42
C GLY A 160 9.33 2.19 -2.51
N MET A 161 9.83 2.18 -3.72
CA MET A 161 11.04 2.87 -4.12
C MET A 161 10.71 4.36 -4.36
N PHE A 162 11.59 5.09 -5.03
CA PHE A 162 11.33 6.49 -5.37
C PHE A 162 9.95 6.65 -6.04
N GLY A 163 9.15 7.61 -5.58
CA GLY A 163 7.79 7.82 -6.09
C GLY A 163 6.78 6.71 -5.74
N GLY A 164 7.06 5.85 -4.75
CA GLY A 164 6.18 4.76 -4.35
C GLY A 164 6.17 3.57 -5.32
N GLU A 165 7.13 3.50 -6.24
CA GLU A 165 7.24 2.42 -7.22
C GLU A 165 7.39 1.06 -6.52
N LEU A 166 6.59 0.09 -6.93
CA LEU A 166 6.60 -1.25 -6.31
C LEU A 166 7.69 -2.16 -6.87
N ALA A 167 8.08 -1.97 -8.14
CA ALA A 167 9.07 -2.77 -8.87
C ALA A 167 8.93 -4.29 -8.62
N PRO A 168 7.78 -4.93 -8.96
CA PRO A 168 7.50 -6.33 -8.61
C PRO A 168 8.57 -7.31 -9.15
N ASP A 169 9.12 -7.02 -10.32
CA ASP A 169 10.15 -7.85 -10.98
C ASP A 169 11.59 -7.50 -10.53
N GLY A 170 11.75 -6.48 -9.71
CA GLY A 170 13.04 -6.06 -9.17
C GLY A 170 13.62 -7.11 -8.23
N SER A 171 14.93 -7.39 -8.36
CA SER A 171 15.64 -8.32 -7.47
C SER A 171 15.78 -7.76 -6.06
N THR A 172 15.71 -8.66 -5.07
CA THR A 172 15.77 -8.33 -3.65
C THR A 172 17.17 -8.49 -3.10
N THR A 173 17.67 -7.45 -2.42
CA THR A 173 18.98 -7.54 -1.76
C THR A 173 18.89 -8.23 -0.41
N ARG A 174 20.05 -8.64 0.12
CA ARG A 174 20.17 -9.28 1.42
C ARG A 174 19.70 -8.35 2.55
N ALA A 175 20.03 -7.07 2.48
CA ALA A 175 19.54 -6.06 3.43
C ALA A 175 18.02 -5.91 3.39
N GLN A 176 17.42 -5.87 2.19
CA GLN A 176 15.97 -5.81 2.03
C GLN A 176 15.29 -7.07 2.58
N SER A 177 15.85 -8.25 2.31
CA SER A 177 15.32 -9.53 2.81
C SER A 177 15.28 -9.58 4.32
N VAL A 178 16.36 -9.19 4.99
CA VAL A 178 16.42 -9.12 6.44
C VAL A 178 15.41 -8.12 6.99
N THR A 179 15.32 -6.94 6.37
CA THR A 179 14.35 -5.91 6.79
C THR A 179 12.92 -6.41 6.75
N ILE A 180 12.57 -7.16 5.71
CA ILE A 180 11.21 -7.71 5.58
C ILE A 180 10.96 -8.83 6.59
N ILE A 181 11.94 -9.65 6.89
CA ILE A 181 11.81 -10.69 7.91
C ILE A 181 11.57 -10.08 9.29
N GLU A 182 12.31 -9.04 9.68
CA GLU A 182 12.05 -8.31 10.94
C GLU A 182 10.63 -7.71 10.98
N ARG A 183 10.13 -7.21 9.85
CA ARG A 183 8.74 -6.74 9.73
C ARG A 183 7.72 -7.87 9.88
N ILE A 184 7.99 -9.06 9.32
CA ILE A 184 7.16 -10.26 9.52
C ILE A 184 7.10 -10.60 11.02
N LEU A 185 8.24 -10.64 11.70
CA LEU A 185 8.31 -10.94 13.14
C LEU A 185 7.53 -9.90 13.94
N THR A 186 7.73 -8.62 13.68
CA THR A 186 6.99 -7.52 14.33
C THR A 186 5.47 -7.68 14.21
N LEU A 187 4.96 -7.99 13.01
CA LEU A 187 3.52 -8.19 12.81
C LEU A 187 3.01 -9.44 13.53
N ASN A 188 3.77 -10.53 13.51
CA ASN A 188 3.39 -11.78 14.16
C ASN A 188 3.35 -11.66 15.70
N GLU A 189 4.12 -10.73 16.26
CA GLU A 189 4.10 -10.35 17.68
C GLU A 189 2.99 -9.33 18.01
N GLY A 190 2.17 -8.94 17.05
CA GLY A 190 1.07 -7.97 17.22
C GLY A 190 1.49 -6.51 17.14
N GLY A 191 2.73 -6.23 16.73
CA GLY A 191 3.22 -4.88 16.46
C GLY A 191 2.60 -4.25 15.22
N LYS A 192 2.87 -2.97 15.02
CA LYS A 192 2.42 -2.20 13.83
C LYS A 192 3.64 -1.68 13.07
N LEU A 193 3.54 -1.65 11.77
CA LEU A 193 4.56 -1.12 10.88
C LEU A 193 4.14 0.23 10.28
N PRO A 194 5.10 1.12 9.99
CA PRO A 194 4.81 2.30 9.18
C PRO A 194 4.40 1.88 7.77
N VAL A 195 3.37 2.53 7.24
CA VAL A 195 2.83 2.26 5.91
C VAL A 195 3.23 3.39 4.97
N ASP A 196 3.79 3.02 3.82
CA ASP A 196 4.05 3.94 2.72
C ASP A 196 2.76 4.14 1.92
N LYS A 197 2.13 5.29 2.11
CA LYS A 197 0.84 5.62 1.51
C LYS A 197 0.89 5.64 -0.02
N THR A 198 1.98 6.14 -0.59
CA THR A 198 2.16 6.22 -2.04
C THR A 198 2.30 4.83 -2.65
N ALA A 199 3.11 3.96 -2.02
CA ALA A 199 3.23 2.56 -2.43
C ALA A 199 1.90 1.80 -2.34
N VAL A 200 1.12 2.02 -1.29
CA VAL A 200 -0.23 1.43 -1.17
C VAL A 200 -1.14 1.94 -2.28
N GLY A 201 -1.10 3.24 -2.58
CA GLY A 201 -1.87 3.83 -3.68
C GLY A 201 -1.52 3.22 -5.04
N GLN A 202 -0.23 3.03 -5.31
CA GLN A 202 0.24 2.35 -6.52
C GLN A 202 -0.24 0.89 -6.60
N ALA A 203 -0.15 0.16 -5.50
CA ALA A 203 -0.63 -1.23 -5.44
C ALA A 203 -2.16 -1.32 -5.59
N GLU A 204 -2.89 -0.41 -4.97
CA GLU A 204 -4.34 -0.33 -5.11
C GLU A 204 -4.76 -0.03 -6.55
N LEU A 205 -4.06 0.90 -7.22
CA LEU A 205 -4.33 1.27 -8.60
C LEU A 205 -4.16 0.06 -9.53
N GLN A 206 -3.13 -0.74 -9.34
CA GLN A 206 -2.91 -1.97 -10.11
C GLN A 206 -3.99 -3.03 -9.84
N LEU A 207 -4.39 -3.21 -8.58
CA LEU A 207 -5.37 -4.23 -8.18
C LEU A 207 -6.80 -3.84 -8.53
N LYS A 208 -7.16 -2.56 -8.31
CA LYS A 208 -8.55 -2.08 -8.33
C LYS A 208 -8.83 -1.07 -9.44
N ARG A 209 -7.82 -0.65 -10.20
CA ARG A 209 -7.91 0.45 -11.19
C ARG A 209 -8.26 1.79 -10.54
N THR A 210 -7.96 1.93 -9.23
CA THR A 210 -8.11 3.17 -8.47
C THR A 210 -7.20 3.16 -7.25
N ASN A 211 -6.82 4.34 -6.76
CA ASN A 211 -6.10 4.56 -5.51
C ASN A 211 -6.89 5.45 -4.52
N ILE A 212 -8.16 5.76 -4.83
CA ILE A 212 -8.94 6.72 -4.02
C ILE A 212 -9.15 6.24 -2.58
N PHE A 213 -9.27 4.92 -2.35
CA PHE A 213 -9.56 4.38 -1.02
C PHE A 213 -8.35 4.42 -0.08
N SER A 214 -7.13 4.30 -0.62
CA SER A 214 -5.90 4.42 0.16
C SER A 214 -5.43 5.87 0.29
N MET A 215 -5.67 6.70 -0.73
CA MET A 215 -5.18 8.08 -0.77
C MET A 215 -6.11 9.05 -0.02
N ILE A 216 -7.42 8.89 -0.12
CA ILE A 216 -8.41 9.84 0.39
C ILE A 216 -9.17 9.25 1.57
N PRO A 217 -8.94 9.73 2.82
CA PRO A 217 -9.57 9.16 4.01
C PRO A 217 -11.10 9.12 3.96
N ALA A 218 -11.73 10.09 3.32
CA ALA A 218 -13.19 10.16 3.20
C ALA A 218 -13.82 8.94 2.48
N PHE A 219 -13.05 8.21 1.67
CA PHE A 219 -13.49 6.97 1.00
C PHE A 219 -13.19 5.70 1.82
N GLY A 220 -12.47 5.82 2.94
CA GLY A 220 -12.01 4.68 3.76
C GLY A 220 -13.06 4.03 4.66
N GLY A 221 -14.33 4.43 4.57
CA GLY A 221 -15.42 3.88 5.39
C GLY A 221 -15.71 2.41 5.12
N LYS A 222 -16.42 1.74 6.05
CA LYS A 222 -16.89 0.36 5.86
C LYS A 222 -17.80 0.27 4.64
N ILE A 223 -17.48 -0.60 3.71
CA ILE A 223 -18.25 -0.80 2.48
C ILE A 223 -19.53 -1.58 2.80
N ASN A 224 -20.66 -1.16 2.24
CA ASN A 224 -21.92 -1.87 2.35
C ASN A 224 -21.88 -3.17 1.54
N THR A 225 -22.41 -4.26 2.09
CA THR A 225 -22.43 -5.58 1.45
C THR A 225 -23.04 -5.51 0.04
N GLY A 226 -22.34 -6.09 -0.94
CA GLY A 226 -22.75 -6.08 -2.34
C GLY A 226 -22.49 -4.75 -3.08
N LYS A 227 -21.90 -3.76 -2.39
CA LYS A 227 -21.53 -2.46 -2.93
C LYS A 227 -20.01 -2.23 -2.88
N GLU A 228 -19.23 -3.31 -2.96
CA GLU A 228 -17.78 -3.27 -3.04
C GLU A 228 -17.32 -2.78 -4.40
N TRP A 229 -16.23 -2.01 -4.41
CA TRP A 229 -15.52 -1.66 -5.63
C TRP A 229 -14.86 -2.90 -6.23
N THR A 230 -15.25 -3.20 -7.47
CA THR A 230 -14.62 -4.27 -8.25
C THR A 230 -14.45 -3.82 -9.70
N PRO A 231 -13.35 -4.19 -10.38
CA PRO A 231 -13.08 -3.75 -11.76
C PRO A 231 -14.18 -4.11 -12.77
N ASP A 232 -14.91 -5.19 -12.57
CA ASP A 232 -16.03 -5.61 -13.42
C ASP A 232 -17.22 -4.64 -13.39
N LYS A 233 -17.37 -3.84 -12.33
CA LYS A 233 -18.42 -2.83 -12.21
C LYS A 233 -18.10 -1.52 -12.97
N LEU A 234 -16.90 -1.38 -13.50
CA LEU A 234 -16.41 -0.18 -14.17
C LEU A 234 -16.89 -0.06 -15.63
N ALA A 235 -17.52 -1.09 -16.17
CA ALA A 235 -18.17 -1.06 -17.47
C ALA A 235 -19.69 -0.87 -17.32
N TYR A 236 -20.30 -0.04 -18.18
CA TYR A 236 -21.74 0.19 -18.19
C TYR A 236 -22.26 0.32 -19.62
N ALA A 237 -23.31 -0.44 -19.93
CA ALA A 237 -24.00 -0.39 -21.21
C ALA A 237 -25.40 0.22 -21.05
N SER A 238 -25.87 0.89 -22.09
CA SER A 238 -27.25 1.37 -22.16
C SER A 238 -28.25 0.21 -22.29
N ALA A 239 -29.44 0.39 -21.76
CA ALA A 239 -30.49 -0.64 -21.78
C ALA A 239 -30.95 -1.00 -23.23
N ASP A 240 -30.84 -0.06 -24.16
CA ASP A 240 -31.14 -0.26 -25.56
C ASP A 240 -30.02 -0.91 -26.38
N GLY A 241 -28.87 -1.20 -25.72
CA GLY A 241 -27.71 -1.84 -26.34
C GLY A 241 -26.94 -0.97 -27.34
N LYS A 242 -27.22 0.32 -27.41
CA LYS A 242 -26.62 1.24 -28.41
C LYS A 242 -25.30 1.86 -27.92
N TYR A 243 -25.04 1.89 -26.61
CA TYR A 243 -23.84 2.48 -26.02
C TYR A 243 -23.24 1.58 -24.99
N LYS A 244 -21.91 1.52 -24.95
CA LYS A 244 -21.14 0.95 -23.86
C LYS A 244 -19.89 1.79 -23.63
N GLY A 245 -19.63 2.14 -22.39
CA GLY A 245 -18.38 2.76 -21.95
C GLY A 245 -17.73 1.98 -20.83
N GLU A 246 -16.50 2.33 -20.56
CA GLU A 246 -15.70 1.74 -19.49
C GLU A 246 -14.85 2.80 -18.81
N ILE A 247 -14.75 2.73 -17.48
CA ILE A 247 -13.80 3.50 -16.68
C ILE A 247 -12.47 2.74 -16.70
N ASP A 248 -11.43 3.37 -17.21
CA ASP A 248 -10.08 2.79 -17.24
C ASP A 248 -9.42 2.85 -15.88
N GLN A 249 -9.42 4.05 -15.28
CA GLN A 249 -8.83 4.31 -13.97
C GLN A 249 -9.50 5.49 -13.28
N VAL A 250 -9.47 5.47 -11.94
CA VAL A 250 -9.83 6.62 -11.10
C VAL A 250 -8.65 6.92 -10.19
N ILE A 251 -7.98 8.04 -10.44
CA ILE A 251 -6.68 8.36 -9.86
C ILE A 251 -6.82 9.56 -8.92
N ALA A 252 -6.53 9.37 -7.64
CA ALA A 252 -6.33 10.45 -6.69
C ALA A 252 -4.88 10.94 -6.76
N ILE A 253 -4.71 12.25 -6.82
CA ILE A 253 -3.43 12.96 -6.84
C ILE A 253 -3.39 13.85 -5.62
N ASP A 254 -2.35 13.71 -4.81
CA ASP A 254 -2.11 14.57 -3.65
C ASP A 254 -1.46 15.89 -4.09
N MET A 255 -2.22 16.98 -4.00
CA MET A 255 -1.72 18.31 -4.40
C MET A 255 -0.67 18.89 -3.45
N GLU A 256 -0.60 18.39 -2.22
CA GLU A 256 0.41 18.79 -1.24
C GLU A 256 1.76 18.09 -1.46
N ASP A 257 1.75 16.91 -2.08
CA ASP A 257 2.99 16.21 -2.44
C ASP A 257 3.47 16.62 -3.84
N PRO A 258 4.57 17.40 -3.94
CA PRO A 258 5.12 17.79 -5.25
C PRO A 258 5.67 16.59 -6.04
N ASN A 259 5.93 15.46 -5.37
CA ASN A 259 6.47 14.24 -5.96
C ASN A 259 5.39 13.17 -6.18
N ASP A 260 4.09 13.51 -6.04
CA ASP A 260 3.03 12.57 -6.36
C ASP A 260 3.24 12.01 -7.78
N PRO A 261 3.33 10.68 -7.94
CA PRO A 261 3.72 10.04 -9.21
C PRO A 261 2.74 10.33 -10.35
N HIS A 262 1.51 10.69 -10.03
CA HIS A 262 0.44 10.98 -11.00
C HIS A 262 0.27 12.47 -11.28
N ARG A 263 1.06 13.35 -10.66
CA ARG A 263 0.95 14.79 -10.82
C ARG A 263 1.09 15.25 -12.28
N HIS A 264 1.88 14.54 -13.08
CA HIS A 264 2.08 14.80 -14.50
C HIS A 264 0.77 14.71 -15.32
N LEU A 265 -0.22 13.95 -14.83
CA LEU A 265 -1.53 13.80 -15.49
C LEU A 265 -2.39 15.06 -15.44
N LEU A 266 -2.08 15.99 -14.54
CA LEU A 266 -2.80 17.26 -14.45
C LEU A 266 -2.52 18.18 -15.65
N GLY A 267 -1.40 17.98 -16.35
CA GLY A 267 -0.94 18.87 -17.41
C GLY A 267 -0.60 20.24 -16.87
N ASP A 268 -1.00 21.28 -17.60
CA ASP A 268 -0.76 22.68 -17.17
C ASP A 268 -1.75 23.08 -16.08
N ILE A 269 -1.28 23.11 -14.83
CA ILE A 269 -2.11 23.47 -13.67
C ILE A 269 -2.44 24.96 -13.61
N ASP A 270 -1.79 25.80 -14.43
CA ASP A 270 -2.09 27.22 -14.53
C ASP A 270 -3.38 27.49 -15.34
N THR A 271 -3.88 26.46 -16.02
CA THR A 271 -5.13 26.50 -16.76
C THR A 271 -6.27 25.70 -16.12
N LEU A 272 -5.99 25.02 -15.02
CA LEU A 272 -6.93 24.15 -14.37
C LEU A 272 -7.71 24.89 -13.27
N HIS A 273 -9.02 25.06 -13.49
CA HIS A 273 -9.95 25.74 -12.58
C HIS A 273 -10.89 24.74 -11.93
N TRP A 274 -11.46 25.07 -10.76
CA TRP A 274 -12.58 24.34 -10.21
C TRP A 274 -13.87 25.17 -10.31
N PHE A 275 -15.04 24.46 -10.42
CA PHE A 275 -16.29 25.02 -10.83
C PHE A 275 -17.40 24.67 -9.86
N ASP A 276 -18.28 25.64 -9.57
CA ASP A 276 -19.51 25.42 -8.84
C ASP A 276 -20.61 24.87 -9.78
N ARG A 277 -21.02 23.63 -9.58
CA ARG A 277 -22.10 22.99 -10.32
C ARG A 277 -23.46 23.65 -10.13
N THR A 278 -23.66 24.42 -9.07
CA THR A 278 -24.96 25.07 -8.78
C THR A 278 -25.13 26.35 -9.58
N GLU A 279 -24.06 26.95 -10.07
CA GLU A 279 -24.12 28.13 -10.94
C GLU A 279 -23.92 27.76 -12.42
N ARG A 280 -25.01 27.62 -13.14
CA ARG A 280 -24.98 27.47 -14.61
C ARG A 280 -24.41 28.70 -15.37
N SER A 281 -24.02 29.72 -14.65
CA SER A 281 -23.47 30.98 -15.20
C SER A 281 -22.07 30.84 -15.81
N GLY A 282 -21.40 29.70 -15.65
CA GLY A 282 -20.08 29.45 -16.21
C GLY A 282 -18.94 30.22 -15.57
N LYS A 283 -19.12 30.74 -14.36
CA LYS A 283 -18.08 31.42 -13.60
C LYS A 283 -17.01 30.40 -13.18
N LEU A 284 -15.82 30.54 -13.72
CA LEU A 284 -14.67 29.75 -13.30
C LEU A 284 -14.23 30.19 -11.92
N MET A 285 -14.04 29.22 -11.04
CA MET A 285 -13.48 29.42 -9.72
C MET A 285 -11.95 29.54 -9.77
N PRO A 286 -11.26 29.87 -8.67
CA PRO A 286 -9.81 29.97 -8.64
C PRO A 286 -9.09 28.74 -9.16
N LEU A 287 -7.78 28.90 -9.43
CA LEU A 287 -6.95 27.84 -10.00
C LEU A 287 -6.73 26.71 -8.98
N VAL A 288 -6.66 25.47 -9.44
CA VAL A 288 -6.38 24.30 -8.61
C VAL A 288 -5.05 24.43 -7.86
N LYS A 289 -4.04 25.05 -8.47
CA LYS A 289 -2.73 25.30 -7.85
C LYS A 289 -2.78 26.13 -6.58
N ASP A 290 -3.81 26.96 -6.41
CA ASP A 290 -3.99 27.83 -5.24
C ASP A 290 -4.49 27.04 -4.01
N TYR A 291 -4.82 25.74 -4.19
CA TYR A 291 -5.34 24.84 -3.15
C TYR A 291 -4.43 23.62 -2.95
N PRO A 292 -3.20 23.80 -2.45
CA PRO A 292 -2.28 22.67 -2.27
C PRO A 292 -2.81 21.62 -1.28
N LYS A 293 -3.56 22.01 -0.25
CA LYS A 293 -4.18 21.08 0.71
C LYS A 293 -5.45 20.44 0.15
N SER A 294 -5.31 19.77 -0.99
CA SER A 294 -6.43 19.09 -1.64
C SER A 294 -5.97 17.81 -2.35
N TYR A 295 -6.94 17.01 -2.75
CA TYR A 295 -6.78 15.92 -3.70
C TYR A 295 -7.46 16.28 -5.01
N VAL A 296 -6.82 15.96 -6.13
CA VAL A 296 -7.48 15.94 -7.44
C VAL A 296 -7.83 14.49 -7.76
N ILE A 297 -9.06 14.23 -8.20
CA ILE A 297 -9.53 12.92 -8.62
C ILE A 297 -9.73 12.98 -10.13
N LEU A 298 -8.92 12.25 -10.90
CA LEU A 298 -9.06 12.10 -12.34
C LEU A 298 -9.84 10.83 -12.65
N VAL A 299 -10.83 10.93 -13.53
CA VAL A 299 -11.59 9.79 -14.06
C VAL A 299 -11.21 9.60 -15.51
N GLN A 300 -10.46 8.55 -15.79
CA GLN A 300 -10.12 8.15 -17.15
C GLN A 300 -11.14 7.12 -17.64
N SER A 301 -11.76 7.36 -18.77
CA SER A 301 -12.76 6.47 -19.34
C SER A 301 -12.77 6.56 -20.86
N HIS A 302 -13.26 5.51 -21.50
CA HIS A 302 -13.42 5.48 -22.95
C HIS A 302 -14.77 4.90 -23.36
N THR A 303 -15.13 5.17 -24.60
CA THR A 303 -16.30 4.57 -25.25
C THR A 303 -15.88 3.26 -25.92
N VAL A 304 -16.47 2.15 -25.48
CA VAL A 304 -16.23 0.83 -26.08
C VAL A 304 -16.93 0.75 -27.45
N PHE A 305 -18.19 1.17 -27.50
CA PHE A 305 -18.94 1.41 -28.76
C PHE A 305 -20.03 2.43 -28.52
N ASN A 306 -20.40 3.12 -29.61
CA ASN A 306 -21.50 4.08 -29.65
C ASN A 306 -22.19 4.02 -31.03
N ASN A 307 -23.34 3.36 -31.09
CA ASN A 307 -24.14 3.18 -32.26
C ASN A 307 -25.23 4.26 -32.42
N ASP A 308 -25.32 5.21 -31.49
CA ASP A 308 -26.26 6.32 -31.49
C ASP A 308 -25.64 7.59 -30.87
N PRO A 309 -24.69 8.25 -31.58
CA PRO A 309 -24.00 9.44 -31.06
C PRO A 309 -24.94 10.64 -30.81
N GLU A 310 -26.13 10.65 -31.40
CA GLU A 310 -27.11 11.69 -31.11
C GLU A 310 -27.70 11.56 -29.71
N SER A 311 -28.02 10.35 -29.31
CA SER A 311 -28.55 10.05 -27.96
C SER A 311 -27.45 9.97 -26.87
N TYR A 312 -26.24 9.57 -27.26
CA TYR A 312 -25.08 9.38 -26.37
C TYR A 312 -23.88 10.25 -26.80
N PRO A 313 -23.96 11.59 -26.70
CA PRO A 313 -22.97 12.52 -27.25
C PRO A 313 -21.69 12.66 -26.37
N GLY A 314 -21.44 11.73 -25.44
CA GLY A 314 -20.41 11.85 -24.44
C GLY A 314 -18.99 12.06 -24.97
N ARG A 315 -18.30 13.06 -24.45
CA ARG A 315 -16.92 13.40 -24.80
C ARG A 315 -15.91 12.46 -24.14
N TYR A 316 -16.22 11.93 -22.97
CA TYR A 316 -15.29 11.23 -22.09
C TYR A 316 -15.69 9.79 -21.75
N GLY A 317 -16.51 9.15 -22.54
CA GLY A 317 -17.00 7.81 -22.21
C GLY A 317 -18.05 7.83 -21.08
N LEU A 318 -17.83 7.07 -20.00
CA LEU A 318 -18.71 7.09 -18.83
C LEU A 318 -18.43 8.31 -17.94
N GLY A 319 -19.49 8.90 -17.40
CA GLY A 319 -19.40 9.84 -16.30
C GLY A 319 -19.24 9.10 -14.96
N MET A 320 -18.68 9.80 -13.96
CA MET A 320 -18.63 9.34 -12.57
C MET A 320 -19.14 10.45 -11.65
N THR A 321 -19.79 10.05 -10.58
CA THR A 321 -20.25 10.97 -9.53
C THR A 321 -19.89 10.43 -8.18
N PHE A 322 -19.53 11.35 -7.28
CA PHE A 322 -19.28 11.10 -5.88
C PHE A 322 -20.30 11.88 -5.09
N SER A 323 -21.03 11.22 -4.20
CA SER A 323 -22.06 11.83 -3.35
C SER A 323 -21.95 11.36 -1.91
N GLY A 324 -22.64 12.03 -1.00
CA GLY A 324 -22.56 11.76 0.43
C GLY A 324 -21.70 12.77 1.19
N PHE A 325 -21.00 13.65 0.51
CA PHE A 325 -20.32 14.79 1.11
C PHE A 325 -21.33 15.83 1.58
N GLU A 326 -21.00 16.52 2.67
CA GLU A 326 -21.80 17.65 3.12
C GLU A 326 -21.91 18.73 2.06
N SER A 327 -23.05 19.40 2.03
CA SER A 327 -23.25 20.54 1.15
C SER A 327 -22.24 21.64 1.51
N PRO A 328 -21.62 22.30 0.52
CA PRO A 328 -20.70 23.38 0.80
C PRO A 328 -21.39 24.54 1.53
N ASN A 329 -20.61 25.29 2.30
CA ASN A 329 -21.02 26.64 2.65
C ASN A 329 -21.05 27.47 1.36
N MET A 330 -22.24 27.69 0.82
CA MET A 330 -22.40 28.28 -0.53
C MET A 330 -21.88 29.70 -0.61
N GLU A 331 -21.93 30.49 0.47
CA GLU A 331 -21.43 31.86 0.48
C GLU A 331 -19.88 31.86 0.35
N ALA A 332 -19.21 31.10 1.18
CA ALA A 332 -17.76 30.92 1.15
C ALA A 332 -17.29 30.25 -0.16
N PHE A 333 -18.01 29.22 -0.64
CA PHE A 333 -17.72 28.55 -1.90
C PHE A 333 -17.81 29.53 -3.09
N LYS A 334 -18.82 30.38 -3.14
CA LYS A 334 -18.94 31.44 -4.16
C LYS A 334 -17.89 32.53 -4.03
N ALA A 335 -17.37 32.75 -2.83
CA ALA A 335 -16.24 33.65 -2.60
C ALA A 335 -14.89 33.03 -2.99
N GLY A 336 -14.86 31.76 -3.40
CA GLY A 336 -13.65 31.08 -3.84
C GLY A 336 -13.01 30.18 -2.78
N GLU A 337 -13.72 29.85 -1.69
CA GLU A 337 -13.23 28.91 -0.69
C GLU A 337 -13.61 27.47 -1.07
N LEU A 338 -12.63 26.61 -1.27
CA LEU A 338 -12.84 25.19 -1.56
C LEU A 338 -13.19 24.45 -0.27
N ASN A 339 -14.47 24.32 0.02
CA ASN A 339 -15.00 23.69 1.25
C ASN A 339 -15.88 22.45 1.00
N SER A 340 -15.91 21.92 -0.23
CA SER A 340 -16.57 20.68 -0.60
C SER A 340 -15.99 20.13 -1.91
N LEU A 341 -16.49 18.97 -2.34
CA LEU A 341 -16.13 18.40 -3.64
C LEU A 341 -16.58 19.31 -4.79
N ALA A 342 -15.69 19.66 -5.68
CA ALA A 342 -15.97 20.46 -6.85
C ALA A 342 -15.49 19.78 -8.16
N THR A 343 -16.15 20.10 -9.27
CA THR A 343 -15.76 19.64 -10.63
C THR A 343 -14.64 20.53 -11.16
N LEU A 344 -13.72 19.97 -11.92
CA LEU A 344 -12.64 20.71 -12.57
C LEU A 344 -13.00 21.12 -14.00
N PHE A 345 -12.46 22.28 -14.38
CA PHE A 345 -12.54 22.86 -15.73
C PHE A 345 -11.14 23.17 -16.20
N ARG A 346 -10.81 22.79 -17.43
CA ARG A 346 -9.54 23.12 -18.05
C ARG A 346 -9.59 24.43 -18.84
N ASP A 347 -10.73 24.74 -19.39
CA ASP A 347 -10.99 25.97 -20.16
C ASP A 347 -12.47 26.36 -20.07
N LYS A 348 -12.81 27.49 -20.66
CA LYS A 348 -14.19 28.02 -20.72
C LYS A 348 -15.16 27.16 -21.56
N PHE A 349 -14.69 26.12 -22.24
CA PHE A 349 -15.47 25.34 -23.21
C PHE A 349 -15.83 23.93 -22.73
N GLY A 350 -15.34 23.50 -21.55
CA GLY A 350 -15.72 22.19 -21.06
C GLY A 350 -15.11 21.76 -19.73
N ASP A 351 -15.89 20.97 -18.99
CA ASP A 351 -15.41 20.27 -17.83
C ASP A 351 -14.44 19.15 -18.20
N THR A 352 -13.54 18.86 -17.32
CA THR A 352 -12.74 17.65 -17.37
C THR A 352 -13.48 16.55 -16.60
N ALA A 353 -13.21 15.30 -16.90
CA ALA A 353 -13.67 14.19 -16.07
C ALA A 353 -12.83 14.12 -14.78
N ALA A 354 -12.92 15.16 -13.95
CA ALA A 354 -12.08 15.37 -12.78
C ALA A 354 -12.77 16.18 -11.69
N PHE A 355 -12.29 16.00 -10.46
CA PHE A 355 -12.81 16.65 -9.27
C PHE A 355 -11.66 17.12 -8.39
N ILE A 356 -11.93 18.12 -7.54
CA ILE A 356 -11.05 18.54 -6.45
C ILE A 356 -11.78 18.39 -5.13
N LEU A 357 -11.09 17.86 -4.12
CA LEU A 357 -11.59 17.64 -2.78
C LEU A 357 -10.61 18.21 -1.76
N PRO A 358 -11.01 19.14 -0.88
CA PRO A 358 -10.12 19.61 0.18
C PRO A 358 -9.79 18.49 1.16
N LYS A 359 -8.59 18.52 1.73
CA LYS A 359 -8.13 17.56 2.75
C LYS A 359 -8.80 17.75 4.10
N GLU A 360 -9.21 18.97 4.39
CA GLU A 360 -9.80 19.39 5.66
C GLU A 360 -11.19 19.98 5.42
N GLY A 361 -12.05 19.92 6.44
CA GLY A 361 -13.35 20.59 6.42
C GLY A 361 -14.46 19.91 5.61
N THR A 362 -14.13 18.84 4.88
CA THR A 362 -15.14 18.08 4.11
C THR A 362 -15.45 16.76 4.81
N VAL A 363 -16.68 16.58 5.21
CA VAL A 363 -17.15 15.39 5.94
C VAL A 363 -18.17 14.63 5.10
N ALA A 364 -18.02 13.31 5.07
CA ALA A 364 -19.03 12.40 4.51
C ALA A 364 -19.89 11.84 5.66
N THR A 365 -20.91 12.60 6.07
CA THR A 365 -21.72 12.29 7.27
C THR A 365 -22.49 10.98 7.21
N ARG A 366 -22.82 10.51 6.01
CA ARG A 366 -23.59 9.27 5.77
C ARG A 366 -22.81 8.19 5.03
N GLY A 367 -21.51 8.41 4.79
CA GLY A 367 -20.69 7.63 3.88
C GLY A 367 -20.73 8.19 2.46
N VAL A 368 -19.96 7.58 1.56
CA VAL A 368 -19.81 8.03 0.16
C VAL A 368 -20.42 6.99 -0.77
N ASP A 369 -21.24 7.48 -1.70
CA ASP A 369 -21.69 6.71 -2.86
C ASP A 369 -20.90 7.12 -4.10
N ILE A 370 -20.40 6.13 -4.83
CA ILE A 370 -19.74 6.31 -6.12
C ILE A 370 -20.63 5.66 -7.19
N ALA A 371 -20.97 6.44 -8.21
CA ALA A 371 -21.82 5.96 -9.28
C ALA A 371 -21.24 6.28 -10.66
N VAL A 372 -21.48 5.39 -11.62
CA VAL A 372 -21.19 5.60 -13.04
C VAL A 372 -22.45 5.99 -13.77
N SER A 373 -22.34 6.85 -14.77
CA SER A 373 -23.46 7.34 -15.57
C SER A 373 -23.16 7.27 -17.05
N LEU A 374 -24.21 6.99 -17.83
CA LEU A 374 -24.16 7.06 -19.29
C LEU A 374 -24.19 8.52 -19.76
N PRO A 375 -23.46 8.87 -20.84
CA PRO A 375 -23.45 10.22 -21.40
C PRO A 375 -24.70 10.47 -22.27
N ALA A 376 -25.89 10.26 -21.72
CA ALA A 376 -27.16 10.38 -22.47
C ALA A 376 -27.71 11.80 -22.43
N LYS A 377 -28.41 12.19 -23.47
CA LYS A 377 -29.22 13.42 -23.54
C LYS A 377 -30.71 13.13 -23.82
N PRO A 378 -31.63 14.04 -23.46
CA PRO A 378 -33.05 13.89 -23.80
C PRO A 378 -33.28 13.61 -25.30
N PRO A 379 -34.26 12.74 -25.65
CA PRO A 379 -35.27 12.13 -24.77
C PRO A 379 -34.76 10.91 -23.96
N VAL A 380 -33.52 10.43 -24.20
CA VAL A 380 -32.95 9.33 -23.42
C VAL A 380 -32.61 9.82 -22.02
N SER A 381 -33.08 9.10 -21.02
CA SER A 381 -32.76 9.40 -19.62
C SER A 381 -31.32 9.03 -19.28
N ILE A 382 -30.64 9.87 -18.50
CA ILE A 382 -29.35 9.54 -17.94
C ILE A 382 -29.53 8.40 -16.94
N ALA A 383 -29.01 7.21 -17.30
CA ALA A 383 -28.98 6.07 -16.42
C ALA A 383 -27.72 6.14 -15.53
N THR A 384 -27.92 6.01 -14.23
CA THR A 384 -26.85 6.04 -13.22
C THR A 384 -26.89 4.75 -12.41
N LYS A 385 -25.73 4.14 -12.19
CA LYS A 385 -25.56 2.92 -11.40
C LYS A 385 -24.59 3.16 -10.26
N VAL A 386 -25.07 3.04 -9.02
CA VAL A 386 -24.20 3.06 -7.83
C VAL A 386 -23.38 1.79 -7.81
N ILE A 387 -22.06 1.93 -7.88
CA ILE A 387 -21.09 0.83 -7.89
C ILE A 387 -20.45 0.61 -6.53
N VAL A 388 -20.35 1.66 -5.70
CA VAL A 388 -19.85 1.60 -4.33
C VAL A 388 -20.75 2.40 -3.43
N SER A 389 -20.95 1.91 -2.22
CA SER A 389 -21.57 2.64 -1.12
C SER A 389 -20.82 2.30 0.18
N THR A 390 -20.33 3.32 0.86
CA THR A 390 -19.66 3.16 2.15
C THR A 390 -20.53 3.65 3.28
N GLN A 391 -20.31 3.12 4.48
CA GLN A 391 -20.82 3.71 5.72
C GLN A 391 -19.87 4.82 6.15
N ARG A 392 -20.34 5.72 7.02
CA ARG A 392 -19.47 6.74 7.62
C ARG A 392 -18.21 6.09 8.19
N ALA A 393 -17.05 6.63 7.84
CA ALA A 393 -15.81 6.31 8.54
C ALA A 393 -15.99 6.76 10.01
N LEU A 394 -15.92 5.83 10.94
CA LEU A 394 -15.84 6.17 12.36
C LEU A 394 -14.41 6.67 12.60
N GLU A 395 -14.27 7.88 13.07
CA GLU A 395 -13.02 8.47 13.51
C GLU A 395 -12.36 7.66 14.62
#